data_61ad210434a2ffb4609f42c786105c4a
#
_entry.id   61ad210434a2ffb4609f42c786105c4a
#
_cell.length_a   1.000
_cell.length_b   1.000
_cell.length_c   1.000
_cell.angle_alpha   90.00
_cell.angle_beta   90.00
_cell.angle_gamma   90.00
#
_symmetry.space_group_name_H-M   'P 1'
#
loop_
_entity.id
_entity.type
_entity.pdbx_description
1 polymer ?
#
loop_
_entity_poly.entity_id
_entity_poly.type
_entity_poly.pdbx_seq_one_letter_code
_entity_poly.pdbx_strand_id
1 'polypeptide(L)'
;RLSLLTAIAAALGVSVETLMQPSPPNERAALELELNECQTSAEAVKMGIPKVHIGPRLPHDALKALVVSHRKLRQITEISLDSPEAARKANQQLHIEMHHKDNYLADIEQLATEITEATGFTGGPLLQSGVEEIANYLGFSIVKLPDLPRGARSITDLKHQRIYLNSLEARDRDQRNLVLRALGDQALNHPKPTSYHEFLRQRVEANYFASAVLMPQTATVAQLMEDCLLYTS
;
A
#
# COMPACT_ATOMS: atom_id res chain seq x y z
N ARG A 1 29.93 6.56 -39.30
CA ARG A 1 29.00 5.59 -38.69
C ARG A 1 27.56 5.79 -39.18
N LEU A 2 27.08 7.00 -39.42
CA LEU A 2 25.74 7.27 -39.97
C LEU A 2 25.64 6.77 -41.45
N SER A 3 26.66 6.93 -42.24
CA SER A 3 26.69 6.49 -43.64
C SER A 3 26.55 4.97 -43.78
N LEU A 4 27.07 4.20 -42.84
CA LEU A 4 26.93 2.75 -42.81
C LEU A 4 25.48 2.33 -42.50
N LEU A 5 24.84 2.99 -41.52
CA LEU A 5 23.44 2.76 -41.20
C LEU A 5 22.51 3.10 -42.35
N THR A 6 22.77 4.18 -43.07
CA THR A 6 22.02 4.57 -44.28
C THR A 6 22.19 3.53 -45.41
N ALA A 7 23.39 3.01 -45.61
CA ALA A 7 23.63 1.95 -46.59
C ALA A 7 22.93 0.64 -46.24
N ILE A 8 22.92 0.25 -44.94
CA ILE A 8 22.22 -0.94 -44.47
C ILE A 8 20.70 -0.75 -44.61
N ALA A 9 20.15 0.41 -44.22
CA ALA A 9 18.74 0.74 -44.39
C ALA A 9 18.29 0.64 -45.85
N ALA A 10 19.08 1.21 -46.76
CA ALA A 10 18.81 1.14 -48.19
C ALA A 10 18.87 -0.31 -48.73
N ALA A 11 19.84 -1.12 -48.29
CA ALA A 11 19.95 -2.52 -48.66
C ALA A 11 18.78 -3.39 -48.15
N LEU A 12 18.20 -3.04 -47.00
CA LEU A 12 17.06 -3.72 -46.37
C LEU A 12 15.71 -3.15 -46.82
N GLY A 13 15.70 -2.05 -47.60
CA GLY A 13 14.45 -1.39 -48.02
C GLY A 13 13.63 -0.76 -46.91
N VAL A 14 14.28 -0.38 -45.80
CA VAL A 14 13.66 0.25 -44.64
C VAL A 14 14.25 1.64 -44.33
N SER A 15 13.55 2.49 -43.61
CA SER A 15 14.11 3.78 -43.21
C SER A 15 15.16 3.60 -42.10
N VAL A 16 16.10 4.54 -41.98
CA VAL A 16 17.09 4.55 -40.89
C VAL A 16 16.40 4.62 -39.52
N GLU A 17 15.27 5.34 -39.44
CA GLU A 17 14.45 5.44 -38.23
C GLU A 17 13.84 4.10 -37.82
N THR A 18 13.36 3.31 -38.81
CA THR A 18 12.85 1.95 -38.61
C THR A 18 13.93 0.99 -38.11
N LEU A 19 15.17 1.13 -38.63
CA LEU A 19 16.34 0.37 -38.18
C LEU A 19 16.77 0.74 -36.76
N MET A 20 16.52 1.98 -36.34
CA MET A 20 16.87 2.48 -35.01
C MET A 20 15.75 2.27 -33.99
N GLN A 21 14.52 1.96 -34.43
CA GLN A 21 13.45 1.56 -33.54
C GLN A 21 13.66 0.09 -33.15
N PRO A 22 13.80 -0.22 -31.85
CA PRO A 22 13.90 -1.60 -31.39
C PRO A 22 12.54 -2.27 -31.50
N SER A 23 12.18 -2.75 -32.68
CA SER A 23 11.03 -3.64 -32.86
C SER A 23 11.51 -5.07 -32.61
N PRO A 24 11.17 -5.65 -31.46
CA PRO A 24 11.59 -7.01 -31.14
C PRO A 24 10.95 -8.00 -32.13
N PRO A 25 11.70 -8.97 -32.64
CA PRO A 25 11.22 -9.89 -33.67
C PRO A 25 10.14 -10.87 -33.19
N ASN A 26 10.00 -11.05 -31.87
CA ASN A 26 9.00 -11.92 -31.27
C ASN A 26 8.74 -11.48 -29.83
N GLU A 27 7.67 -12.03 -29.19
CA GLU A 27 7.25 -11.73 -27.82
C GLU A 27 8.38 -11.99 -26.81
N ARG A 28 9.15 -13.06 -26.99
CA ARG A 28 10.27 -13.38 -26.11
C ARG A 28 11.35 -12.29 -26.14
N ALA A 29 11.72 -11.83 -27.31
CA ALA A 29 12.72 -10.77 -27.46
C ALA A 29 12.22 -9.44 -26.88
N ALA A 30 10.91 -9.16 -26.99
CA ALA A 30 10.30 -8.00 -26.34
C ALA A 30 10.44 -8.08 -24.81
N LEU A 31 10.12 -9.21 -24.23
CA LEU A 31 10.23 -9.43 -22.78
C LEU A 31 11.69 -9.41 -22.31
N GLU A 32 12.63 -9.92 -23.08
CA GLU A 32 14.07 -9.88 -22.76
C GLU A 32 14.60 -8.44 -22.75
N LEU A 33 14.22 -7.62 -23.73
CA LEU A 33 14.57 -6.20 -23.77
C LEU A 33 13.96 -5.45 -22.58
N GLU A 34 12.68 -5.64 -22.34
CA GLU A 34 11.98 -5.00 -21.23
C GLU A 34 12.58 -5.39 -19.87
N LEU A 35 12.89 -6.67 -19.65
CA LEU A 35 13.54 -7.11 -18.41
C LEU A 35 14.92 -6.47 -18.25
N ASN A 36 15.71 -6.37 -19.34
CA ASN A 36 17.01 -5.73 -19.30
C ASN A 36 16.91 -4.24 -18.96
N GLU A 37 15.97 -3.52 -19.55
CA GLU A 37 15.70 -2.11 -19.22
C GLU A 37 15.27 -1.95 -17.75
N CYS A 38 14.36 -2.80 -17.28
CA CYS A 38 13.94 -2.78 -15.88
C CYS A 38 15.08 -3.00 -14.90
N GLN A 39 15.97 -3.99 -15.17
CA GLN A 39 17.11 -4.31 -14.29
C GLN A 39 18.23 -3.27 -14.33
N THR A 40 18.32 -2.47 -15.39
CA THR A 40 19.32 -1.41 -15.54
C THR A 40 18.80 -0.04 -15.13
N SER A 41 17.53 0.07 -14.76
CA SER A 41 16.94 1.32 -14.31
C SER A 41 17.61 1.84 -13.02
N ALA A 42 17.62 3.16 -12.85
CA ALA A 42 18.19 3.80 -11.66
C ALA A 42 17.49 3.35 -10.38
N GLU A 43 16.19 3.06 -10.45
CA GLU A 43 15.35 2.59 -9.37
C GLU A 43 15.76 1.18 -8.94
N ALA A 44 15.94 0.26 -9.89
CA ALA A 44 16.37 -1.11 -9.60
C ALA A 44 17.75 -1.14 -8.93
N VAL A 45 18.66 -0.29 -9.36
CA VAL A 45 20.00 -0.15 -8.77
C VAL A 45 19.91 0.39 -7.34
N LYS A 46 19.09 1.44 -7.10
CA LYS A 46 18.88 2.00 -5.75
C LYS A 46 18.25 0.99 -4.78
N MET A 47 17.34 0.16 -5.27
CA MET A 47 16.68 -0.87 -4.46
C MET A 47 17.55 -2.11 -4.23
N GLY A 48 18.73 -2.19 -4.86
CA GLY A 48 19.61 -3.35 -4.74
C GLY A 48 19.04 -4.62 -5.34
N ILE A 49 18.15 -4.51 -6.36
CA ILE A 49 17.54 -5.66 -6.99
C ILE A 49 18.62 -6.44 -7.78
N PRO A 50 18.83 -7.73 -7.48
CA PRO A 50 19.85 -8.51 -8.16
C PRO A 50 19.50 -8.69 -9.64
N LYS A 51 20.51 -8.56 -10.51
CA LYS A 51 20.34 -8.79 -11.94
C LYS A 51 20.22 -10.28 -12.25
N VAL A 52 19.22 -10.66 -12.98
CA VAL A 52 19.04 -12.01 -13.49
C VAL A 52 19.67 -12.10 -14.88
N HIS A 53 20.47 -13.13 -15.12
CA HIS A 53 21.08 -13.36 -16.42
C HIS A 53 20.00 -13.74 -17.45
N ILE A 54 19.85 -12.91 -18.47
CA ILE A 54 18.89 -13.13 -19.56
C ILE A 54 19.59 -13.98 -20.64
N GLY A 55 19.09 -15.17 -20.85
CA GLY A 55 19.66 -16.08 -21.83
C GLY A 55 18.69 -17.17 -22.29
N PRO A 56 19.11 -18.00 -23.29
CA PRO A 56 18.23 -19.01 -23.88
C PRO A 56 17.69 -20.04 -22.92
N ARG A 57 18.37 -20.23 -21.78
CA ARG A 57 17.98 -21.21 -20.74
C ARG A 57 16.88 -20.70 -19.81
N LEU A 58 16.58 -19.40 -19.83
CA LEU A 58 15.50 -18.83 -19.00
C LEU A 58 14.14 -19.24 -19.61
N PRO A 59 13.28 -20.00 -18.90
CA PRO A 59 11.97 -20.38 -19.41
C PRO A 59 11.12 -19.15 -19.73
N HIS A 60 10.29 -19.23 -20.78
CA HIS A 60 9.43 -18.11 -21.21
C HIS A 60 8.50 -17.62 -20.08
N ASP A 61 7.91 -18.57 -19.34
CA ASP A 61 7.00 -18.22 -18.23
C ASP A 61 7.73 -17.53 -17.07
N ALA A 62 8.96 -17.95 -16.78
CA ALA A 62 9.79 -17.28 -15.77
C ALA A 62 10.17 -15.86 -16.19
N LEU A 63 10.53 -15.67 -17.48
CA LEU A 63 10.81 -14.36 -18.05
C LEU A 63 9.58 -13.45 -17.93
N LYS A 64 8.39 -13.94 -18.30
CA LYS A 64 7.13 -13.21 -18.19
C LYS A 64 6.79 -12.86 -16.75
N ALA A 65 6.97 -13.79 -15.81
CA ALA A 65 6.76 -13.55 -14.39
C ALA A 65 7.69 -12.47 -13.83
N LEU A 66 8.97 -12.47 -14.22
CA LEU A 66 9.95 -11.46 -13.84
C LEU A 66 9.56 -10.07 -14.37
N VAL A 67 9.19 -9.96 -15.64
CA VAL A 67 8.73 -8.69 -16.23
C VAL A 67 7.49 -8.16 -15.52
N VAL A 68 6.50 -9.02 -15.26
CA VAL A 68 5.28 -8.63 -14.52
C VAL A 68 5.62 -8.16 -13.10
N SER A 69 6.56 -8.84 -12.43
CA SER A 69 7.01 -8.45 -11.09
C SER A 69 7.71 -7.09 -11.10
N HIS A 70 8.59 -6.84 -12.08
CA HIS A 70 9.25 -5.54 -12.25
C HIS A 70 8.25 -4.43 -12.59
N ARG A 71 7.26 -4.69 -13.46
CA ARG A 71 6.19 -3.71 -13.75
C ARG A 71 5.41 -3.34 -12.48
N LYS A 72 5.07 -4.35 -11.65
CA LYS A 72 4.39 -4.10 -10.37
C LYS A 72 5.27 -3.33 -9.40
N LEU A 73 6.56 -3.67 -9.29
CA LEU A 73 7.50 -2.93 -8.47
C LEU A 73 7.62 -1.48 -8.94
N ARG A 74 7.77 -1.23 -10.26
CA ARG A 74 7.78 0.12 -10.83
C ARG A 74 6.50 0.87 -10.50
N GLN A 75 5.34 0.26 -10.67
CA GLN A 75 4.04 0.87 -10.36
C GLN A 75 3.91 1.25 -8.88
N ILE A 76 4.38 0.40 -7.96
CA ILE A 76 4.42 0.70 -6.52
C ILE A 76 5.43 1.83 -6.26
N THR A 77 6.55 1.83 -6.96
CA THR A 77 7.62 2.81 -6.83
C THR A 77 7.24 4.16 -7.42
N GLU A 78 6.51 4.19 -8.54
CA GLU A 78 5.97 5.43 -9.12
C GLU A 78 4.98 6.12 -8.18
N ILE A 79 4.17 5.36 -7.43
CA ILE A 79 3.31 5.91 -6.37
C ILE A 79 4.16 6.39 -5.17
N SER A 80 5.34 5.77 -4.93
CA SER A 80 6.23 6.09 -3.79
C SER A 80 7.32 7.12 -4.12
N LEU A 81 7.62 7.35 -5.40
CA LEU A 81 8.72 8.20 -5.88
C LEU A 81 8.22 9.47 -6.58
N ASP A 82 7.14 10.04 -6.09
CA ASP A 82 7.02 11.48 -6.27
C ASP A 82 8.31 12.12 -5.77
N SER A 83 8.81 13.11 -6.50
CA SER A 83 10.01 13.82 -6.05
C SER A 83 9.84 14.24 -4.59
N PRO A 84 10.91 14.40 -3.79
CA PRO A 84 10.79 14.87 -2.42
C PRO A 84 9.94 16.15 -2.30
N GLU A 85 9.91 16.96 -3.36
CA GLU A 85 9.11 18.17 -3.46
C GLU A 85 7.62 17.84 -3.66
N ALA A 86 7.29 16.90 -4.54
CA ALA A 86 5.91 16.44 -4.75
C ALA A 86 5.36 15.77 -3.49
N ALA A 87 6.17 14.99 -2.80
CA ALA A 87 5.82 14.39 -1.52
C ALA A 87 5.55 15.44 -0.43
N ARG A 88 6.39 16.49 -0.34
CA ARG A 88 6.16 17.61 0.58
C ARG A 88 4.88 18.36 0.25
N LYS A 89 4.64 18.63 -1.04
CA LYS A 89 3.43 19.31 -1.50
C LYS A 89 2.17 18.50 -1.19
N ALA A 90 2.19 17.19 -1.44
CA ALA A 90 1.07 16.29 -1.11
C ALA A 90 0.79 16.26 0.40
N ASN A 91 1.82 16.18 1.24
CA ASN A 91 1.68 16.27 2.69
C ASN A 91 1.09 17.62 3.13
N GLN A 92 1.57 18.71 2.56
CA GLN A 92 1.05 20.07 2.87
C GLN A 92 -0.41 20.21 2.48
N GLN A 93 -0.80 19.73 1.30
CA GLN A 93 -2.19 19.74 0.84
C GLN A 93 -3.08 18.94 1.78
N LEU A 94 -2.68 17.70 2.12
CA LEU A 94 -3.43 16.88 3.05
C LEU A 94 -3.57 17.54 4.42
N HIS A 95 -2.52 18.18 4.92
CA HIS A 95 -2.58 18.89 6.20
C HIS A 95 -3.58 20.05 6.17
N ILE A 96 -3.62 20.81 5.08
CA ILE A 96 -4.61 21.88 4.87
C ILE A 96 -6.03 21.31 4.81
N GLU A 97 -6.24 20.21 4.06
CA GLU A 97 -7.55 19.56 3.95
C GLU A 97 -8.05 19.07 5.31
N MET A 98 -7.17 18.43 6.10
CA MET A 98 -7.51 17.95 7.44
C MET A 98 -7.81 19.10 8.39
N HIS A 99 -7.04 20.20 8.31
CA HIS A 99 -7.28 21.40 9.13
C HIS A 99 -8.62 22.07 8.79
N HIS A 100 -9.01 22.13 7.52
CA HIS A 100 -10.32 22.63 7.12
C HIS A 100 -11.50 21.80 7.64
N LYS A 101 -11.25 20.55 7.98
CA LYS A 101 -12.21 19.64 8.61
C LYS A 101 -12.05 19.58 10.14
N ASP A 102 -11.29 20.48 10.74
CA ASP A 102 -10.94 20.47 12.17
C ASP A 102 -10.34 19.14 12.62
N ASN A 103 -9.66 18.41 11.71
CA ASN A 103 -9.18 17.04 11.88
C ASN A 103 -10.28 16.04 12.27
N TYR A 104 -11.53 16.33 11.94
CA TYR A 104 -12.71 15.51 12.25
C TYR A 104 -13.31 14.92 10.98
N LEU A 105 -13.48 13.60 10.95
CA LEU A 105 -14.03 12.85 9.83
C LEU A 105 -15.33 12.17 10.26
N ALA A 106 -16.44 12.92 10.17
CA ALA A 106 -17.76 12.50 10.63
C ALA A 106 -18.22 11.16 10.05
N ASP A 107 -17.99 10.96 8.75
CA ASP A 107 -18.38 9.73 8.07
C ASP A 107 -17.62 8.50 8.62
N ILE A 108 -16.37 8.69 9.02
CA ILE A 108 -15.55 7.62 9.58
C ILE A 108 -15.92 7.35 11.03
N GLU A 109 -16.24 8.38 11.82
CA GLU A 109 -16.78 8.23 13.17
C GLU A 109 -18.09 7.45 13.17
N GLN A 110 -18.99 7.80 12.25
CA GLN A 110 -20.25 7.09 12.09
C GLN A 110 -20.03 5.62 11.74
N LEU A 111 -19.17 5.33 10.73
CA LEU A 111 -18.85 3.97 10.31
C LEU A 111 -18.23 3.17 11.47
N ALA A 112 -17.31 3.76 12.22
CA ALA A 112 -16.69 3.13 13.38
C ALA A 112 -17.74 2.79 14.46
N THR A 113 -18.68 3.70 14.71
CA THR A 113 -19.78 3.49 15.64
C THR A 113 -20.70 2.36 15.19
N GLU A 114 -21.12 2.37 13.91
CA GLU A 114 -21.97 1.31 13.34
C GLU A 114 -21.34 -0.08 13.48
N ILE A 115 -20.01 -0.19 13.18
CA ILE A 115 -19.28 -1.45 13.28
C ILE A 115 -19.15 -1.91 14.74
N THR A 116 -18.84 -1.01 15.66
CA THR A 116 -18.69 -1.34 17.08
C THR A 116 -20.03 -1.75 17.71
N GLU A 117 -21.11 -1.07 17.38
CA GLU A 117 -22.48 -1.44 17.82
C GLU A 117 -22.91 -2.80 17.26
N ALA A 118 -22.66 -3.05 15.96
CA ALA A 118 -22.98 -4.32 15.30
C ALA A 118 -22.22 -5.51 15.91
N THR A 119 -21.05 -5.28 16.49
CA THR A 119 -20.25 -6.30 17.19
C THR A 119 -20.54 -6.39 18.70
N GLY A 120 -21.53 -5.64 19.18
CA GLY A 120 -21.95 -5.67 20.59
C GLY A 120 -20.99 -4.98 21.55
N PHE A 121 -20.10 -4.13 21.05
CA PHE A 121 -19.21 -3.34 21.90
C PHE A 121 -19.99 -2.22 22.57
N THR A 122 -20.09 -2.26 23.89
CA THR A 122 -20.91 -1.33 24.68
C THR A 122 -20.09 -0.21 25.35
N GLY A 123 -18.82 -0.10 25.02
CA GLY A 123 -17.91 0.91 25.59
C GLY A 123 -16.85 0.33 26.53
N GLY A 124 -15.98 1.19 27.03
CA GLY A 124 -14.80 0.80 27.80
C GLY A 124 -13.57 0.48 26.93
N PRO A 125 -12.50 -0.07 27.50
CA PRO A 125 -11.30 -0.41 26.74
C PRO A 125 -11.55 -1.59 25.79
N LEU A 126 -11.38 -1.37 24.50
CA LEU A 126 -11.52 -2.43 23.50
C LEU A 126 -10.42 -3.49 23.69
N LEU A 127 -10.80 -4.69 24.06
CA LEU A 127 -9.89 -5.83 24.27
C LEU A 127 -9.52 -6.48 22.93
N GLN A 128 -8.51 -7.35 22.95
CA GLN A 128 -8.09 -8.12 21.77
C GLN A 128 -9.24 -8.98 21.18
N SER A 129 -10.08 -9.56 22.03
CA SER A 129 -11.27 -10.31 21.61
C SER A 129 -12.26 -9.46 20.84
N GLY A 130 -12.49 -8.20 21.25
CA GLY A 130 -13.35 -7.28 20.51
C GLY A 130 -12.80 -6.91 19.15
N VAL A 131 -11.47 -6.78 19.01
CA VAL A 131 -10.84 -6.58 17.69
C VAL A 131 -11.01 -7.82 16.79
N GLU A 132 -10.95 -9.03 17.37
CA GLU A 132 -11.21 -10.27 16.64
C GLU A 132 -12.69 -10.38 16.20
N GLU A 133 -13.63 -9.92 17.03
CA GLU A 133 -15.05 -9.84 16.68
C GLU A 133 -15.31 -8.86 15.53
N ILE A 134 -14.69 -7.66 15.58
CA ILE A 134 -14.74 -6.68 14.50
C ILE A 134 -14.14 -7.24 13.22
N ALA A 135 -12.99 -7.92 13.30
CA ALA A 135 -12.39 -8.57 12.15
C ALA A 135 -13.33 -9.62 11.52
N ASN A 136 -13.91 -10.47 12.34
CA ASN A 136 -14.87 -11.50 11.90
C ASN A 136 -16.13 -10.86 11.27
N TYR A 137 -16.65 -9.79 11.85
CA TYR A 137 -17.79 -9.05 11.29
C TYR A 137 -17.49 -8.51 9.89
N LEU A 138 -16.27 -8.01 9.68
CA LEU A 138 -15.79 -7.54 8.37
C LEU A 138 -15.32 -8.68 7.44
N GLY A 139 -15.48 -9.95 7.86
CA GLY A 139 -15.12 -11.13 7.07
C GLY A 139 -13.65 -11.51 7.13
N PHE A 140 -12.85 -10.94 8.03
CA PHE A 140 -11.43 -11.22 8.16
C PHE A 140 -11.11 -12.12 9.34
N SER A 141 -10.12 -12.99 9.18
CA SER A 141 -9.52 -13.76 10.27
C SER A 141 -8.12 -13.28 10.60
N ILE A 142 -7.78 -13.25 11.89
CA ILE A 142 -6.46 -12.85 12.37
C ILE A 142 -5.61 -14.10 12.61
N VAL A 143 -4.43 -14.16 12.00
CA VAL A 143 -3.48 -15.26 12.11
C VAL A 143 -2.16 -14.75 12.65
N LYS A 144 -1.69 -15.32 13.76
CA LYS A 144 -0.39 -14.97 14.36
C LYS A 144 0.67 -15.92 13.84
N LEU A 145 1.72 -15.38 13.19
CA LEU A 145 2.84 -16.15 12.64
C LEU A 145 4.16 -15.63 13.22
N PRO A 146 5.10 -16.53 13.59
CA PRO A 146 6.43 -16.13 14.07
C PRO A 146 7.36 -15.69 12.94
N ASP A 147 7.13 -16.16 11.72
CA ASP A 147 8.07 -16.10 10.60
C ASP A 147 7.60 -15.13 9.49
N LEU A 148 7.07 -13.96 9.86
CA LEU A 148 6.83 -12.92 8.86
C LEU A 148 8.16 -12.35 8.35
N PRO A 149 8.21 -11.86 7.08
CA PRO A 149 9.39 -11.20 6.54
C PRO A 149 9.92 -10.11 7.48
N ARG A 150 11.26 -10.02 7.61
CA ARG A 150 11.90 -9.04 8.50
C ARG A 150 11.39 -7.63 8.22
N GLY A 151 10.93 -6.96 9.27
CA GLY A 151 10.36 -5.62 9.21
C GLY A 151 8.86 -5.55 8.88
N ALA A 152 8.21 -6.67 8.52
CA ALA A 152 6.77 -6.71 8.35
C ALA A 152 6.10 -6.96 9.71
N ARG A 153 5.29 -6.00 10.16
CA ARG A 153 4.49 -6.12 11.40
C ARG A 153 3.18 -6.84 11.17
N SER A 154 2.58 -6.59 10.01
CA SER A 154 1.35 -7.24 9.56
C SER A 154 1.36 -7.38 8.05
N ILE A 155 0.66 -8.38 7.54
CA ILE A 155 0.40 -8.59 6.11
C ILE A 155 -1.08 -8.88 5.96
N THR A 156 -1.76 -8.14 5.07
CA THR A 156 -3.17 -8.37 4.76
C THR A 156 -3.30 -9.14 3.47
N ASP A 157 -3.93 -10.32 3.54
CA ASP A 157 -4.26 -11.15 2.38
C ASP A 157 -5.74 -10.94 2.05
N LEU A 158 -6.01 -10.08 1.10
CA LEU A 158 -7.37 -9.74 0.65
C LEU A 158 -8.07 -10.91 -0.03
N LYS A 159 -7.31 -11.79 -0.69
CA LYS A 159 -7.87 -12.93 -1.42
C LYS A 159 -8.47 -13.97 -0.46
N HIS A 160 -7.79 -14.20 0.66
CA HIS A 160 -8.23 -15.19 1.66
C HIS A 160 -8.84 -14.54 2.90
N GLN A 161 -9.00 -13.21 2.89
CA GLN A 161 -9.54 -12.43 4.01
C GLN A 161 -8.83 -12.71 5.34
N ARG A 162 -7.49 -12.62 5.32
CA ARG A 162 -6.63 -12.90 6.47
C ARG A 162 -5.69 -11.74 6.77
N ILE A 163 -5.54 -11.44 8.06
CA ILE A 163 -4.55 -10.51 8.56
C ILE A 163 -3.51 -11.31 9.33
N TYR A 164 -2.30 -11.38 8.80
CA TYR A 164 -1.18 -12.04 9.45
C TYR A 164 -0.44 -11.05 10.34
N LEU A 165 -0.23 -11.41 11.60
CA LEU A 165 0.51 -10.61 12.58
C LEU A 165 1.81 -11.31 12.97
N ASN A 166 2.87 -10.52 13.13
CA ASN A 166 4.14 -11.05 13.63
C ASN A 166 4.05 -11.33 15.14
N SER A 167 4.05 -12.59 15.52
CA SER A 167 3.93 -13.00 16.92
C SER A 167 5.19 -12.72 17.75
N LEU A 168 6.37 -12.57 17.12
CA LEU A 168 7.62 -12.25 17.83
C LEU A 168 7.64 -10.78 18.25
N GLU A 169 7.07 -9.88 17.45
CA GLU A 169 6.95 -8.45 17.78
C GLU A 169 5.74 -8.15 18.70
N ALA A 170 4.83 -9.12 18.86
CA ALA A 170 3.62 -8.98 19.66
C ALA A 170 3.88 -8.82 21.18
N ARG A 171 5.07 -9.20 21.65
CA ARG A 171 5.37 -9.22 23.08
C ARG A 171 5.51 -7.82 23.69
N ASP A 172 5.89 -6.82 22.88
CA ASP A 172 6.24 -5.49 23.39
C ASP A 172 5.29 -4.36 22.93
N ARG A 173 4.33 -4.62 22.03
CA ARG A 173 3.49 -3.56 21.45
C ARG A 173 2.05 -4.00 21.22
N ASP A 174 1.13 -3.09 21.49
CA ASP A 174 -0.29 -3.23 21.17
C ASP A 174 -0.50 -3.39 19.65
N GLN A 175 -0.99 -4.57 19.25
CA GLN A 175 -1.26 -4.89 17.86
C GLN A 175 -2.68 -4.51 17.41
N ARG A 176 -3.55 -4.10 18.32
CA ARG A 176 -4.94 -3.74 18.02
C ARG A 176 -5.02 -2.66 16.95
N ASN A 177 -4.23 -1.61 17.09
CA ASN A 177 -4.18 -0.52 16.10
C ASN A 177 -3.77 -1.01 14.71
N LEU A 178 -2.79 -1.93 14.61
CA LEU A 178 -2.36 -2.49 13.32
C LEU A 178 -3.49 -3.24 12.61
N VAL A 179 -4.24 -4.05 13.37
CA VAL A 179 -5.39 -4.80 12.84
C VAL A 179 -6.50 -3.84 12.42
N LEU A 180 -6.89 -2.92 13.31
CA LEU A 180 -7.97 -1.97 13.03
C LEU A 180 -7.66 -1.07 11.85
N ARG A 181 -6.40 -0.67 11.67
CA ARG A 181 -5.98 0.08 10.50
C ARG A 181 -6.10 -0.73 9.21
N ALA A 182 -5.69 -2.01 9.23
CA ALA A 182 -5.85 -2.89 8.08
C ALA A 182 -7.33 -3.16 7.75
N LEU A 183 -8.18 -3.27 8.79
CA LEU A 183 -9.62 -3.37 8.63
C LEU A 183 -10.25 -2.06 8.14
N GLY A 184 -9.72 -0.91 8.56
CA GLY A 184 -10.15 0.42 8.11
C GLY A 184 -10.00 0.60 6.60
N ASP A 185 -8.90 0.16 6.02
CA ASP A 185 -8.71 0.19 4.57
C ASP A 185 -9.82 -0.57 3.82
N GLN A 186 -10.33 -1.65 4.41
CA GLN A 186 -11.42 -2.45 3.84
C GLN A 186 -12.80 -1.87 4.15
N ALA A 187 -13.04 -1.46 5.38
CA ALA A 187 -14.31 -0.87 5.80
C ALA A 187 -14.63 0.42 5.03
N LEU A 188 -13.61 1.22 4.76
CA LEU A 188 -13.72 2.45 3.96
C LEU A 188 -13.75 2.19 2.45
N ASN A 189 -13.60 0.92 2.03
CA ASN A 189 -13.62 0.51 0.64
C ASN A 189 -12.70 1.37 -0.26
N HIS A 190 -11.48 1.63 0.21
CA HIS A 190 -10.53 2.47 -0.49
C HIS A 190 -10.17 1.86 -1.86
N PRO A 191 -10.33 2.63 -2.96
CA PRO A 191 -9.85 2.19 -4.26
C PRO A 191 -8.31 2.18 -4.27
N LYS A 192 -7.73 1.51 -5.27
CA LYS A 192 -6.28 1.59 -5.46
C LYS A 192 -5.86 3.05 -5.68
N PRO A 193 -4.96 3.60 -4.86
CA PRO A 193 -4.55 5.00 -4.98
C PRO A 193 -3.87 5.26 -6.32
N THR A 194 -4.21 6.36 -6.96
CA THR A 194 -3.68 6.79 -8.27
C THR A 194 -2.58 7.85 -8.12
N SER A 195 -2.47 8.46 -6.94
CA SER A 195 -1.48 9.48 -6.61
C SER A 195 -0.93 9.29 -5.20
N TYR A 196 0.24 9.90 -4.93
CA TYR A 196 0.82 9.88 -3.60
C TYR A 196 -0.05 10.63 -2.58
N HIS A 197 -0.70 11.71 -2.98
CA HIS A 197 -1.66 12.43 -2.14
C HIS A 197 -2.84 11.54 -1.72
N GLU A 198 -3.42 10.80 -2.67
CA GLU A 198 -4.51 9.86 -2.40
C GLU A 198 -4.06 8.71 -1.48
N PHE A 199 -2.87 8.17 -1.70
CA PHE A 199 -2.26 7.18 -0.80
C PHE A 199 -2.11 7.70 0.63
N LEU A 200 -1.62 8.94 0.81
CA LEU A 200 -1.49 9.54 2.13
C LEU A 200 -2.85 9.78 2.78
N ARG A 201 -3.84 10.26 2.02
CA ARG A 201 -5.20 10.47 2.50
C ARG A 201 -5.82 9.17 3.00
N GLN A 202 -5.82 8.11 2.20
CA GLN A 202 -6.33 6.81 2.58
C GLN A 202 -5.64 6.27 3.84
N ARG A 203 -4.33 6.48 3.95
CA ARG A 203 -3.57 6.10 5.15
C ARG A 203 -4.00 6.88 6.41
N VAL A 204 -4.30 8.17 6.26
CA VAL A 204 -4.82 9.00 7.37
C VAL A 204 -6.22 8.55 7.74
N GLU A 205 -7.10 8.31 6.77
CA GLU A 205 -8.46 7.83 6.98
C GLU A 205 -8.49 6.46 7.68
N ALA A 206 -7.64 5.51 7.26
CA ALA A 206 -7.52 4.21 7.93
C ALA A 206 -6.98 4.31 9.38
N ASN A 207 -6.02 5.21 9.62
CA ASN A 207 -5.54 5.48 10.98
C ASN A 207 -6.63 6.15 11.84
N TYR A 208 -7.39 7.06 11.25
CA TYR A 208 -8.50 7.73 11.91
C TYR A 208 -9.59 6.71 12.31
N PHE A 209 -9.96 5.82 11.40
CA PHE A 209 -10.89 4.72 11.70
C PHE A 209 -10.42 3.88 12.88
N ALA A 210 -9.16 3.46 12.88
CA ALA A 210 -8.60 2.69 13.99
C ALA A 210 -8.68 3.45 15.33
N SER A 211 -8.45 4.75 15.30
CA SER A 211 -8.56 5.62 16.49
C SER A 211 -10.01 5.79 16.94
N ALA A 212 -10.95 6.00 16.02
CA ALA A 212 -12.38 6.14 16.30
C ALA A 212 -12.97 4.86 16.94
N VAL A 213 -12.53 3.68 16.48
CA VAL A 213 -12.91 2.40 17.08
C VAL A 213 -12.31 2.22 18.48
N LEU A 214 -11.04 2.60 18.69
CA LEU A 214 -10.37 2.47 19.98
C LEU A 214 -10.85 3.51 21.02
N MET A 215 -11.25 4.68 20.54
CA MET A 215 -11.68 5.82 21.36
C MET A 215 -12.95 6.45 20.76
N PRO A 216 -14.11 5.80 20.90
CA PRO A 216 -15.37 6.31 20.38
C PRO A 216 -15.67 7.70 20.95
N GLN A 217 -16.05 8.65 20.07
CA GLN A 217 -16.29 10.04 20.45
C GLN A 217 -17.28 10.17 21.61
N THR A 218 -18.40 9.44 21.58
CA THR A 218 -19.44 9.51 22.59
C THR A 218 -18.92 9.13 23.98
N ALA A 219 -18.15 8.04 24.08
CA ALA A 219 -17.56 7.58 25.33
C ALA A 219 -16.47 8.54 25.83
N THR A 220 -15.65 9.06 24.92
CA THR A 220 -14.57 9.99 25.25
C THR A 220 -15.11 11.32 25.76
N VAL A 221 -16.15 11.87 25.12
CA VAL A 221 -16.80 13.12 25.56
C VAL A 221 -17.49 12.92 26.92
N ALA A 222 -18.18 11.81 27.13
CA ALA A 222 -18.80 11.50 28.41
C ALA A 222 -17.77 11.47 29.56
N GLN A 223 -16.64 10.77 29.34
CA GLN A 223 -15.57 10.70 30.33
C GLN A 223 -14.94 12.07 30.64
N LEU A 224 -14.69 12.88 29.60
CA LEU A 224 -14.15 14.23 29.78
C LEU A 224 -15.11 15.13 30.55
N MET A 225 -16.43 15.01 30.33
CA MET A 225 -17.41 15.76 31.08
C MET A 225 -17.49 15.35 32.56
N GLU A 226 -17.39 14.05 32.86
CA GLU A 226 -17.31 13.55 34.22
C GLU A 226 -16.07 14.06 34.94
N ASP A 227 -14.90 13.99 34.29
CA ASP A 227 -13.63 14.46 34.86
C ASP A 227 -13.66 15.98 35.08
N CYS A 228 -14.22 16.77 34.15
CA CYS A 228 -14.39 18.23 34.34
C CYS A 228 -15.28 18.59 35.53
N LEU A 229 -16.35 17.83 35.80
CA LEU A 229 -17.25 18.07 36.92
C LEU A 229 -16.57 17.78 38.29
N LEU A 230 -15.65 16.82 38.33
CA LEU A 230 -14.86 16.49 39.50
C LEU A 230 -13.85 17.59 39.91
N TYR A 231 -13.34 18.34 38.91
CA TYR A 231 -12.40 19.45 39.16
C TYR A 231 -13.05 20.79 39.50
N THR A 232 -14.37 20.92 39.30
CA THR A 232 -15.14 22.17 39.55
C THR A 232 -15.99 22.11 40.84
N SER A 233 -15.97 20.99 41.56
CA SER A 233 -16.60 20.80 42.87
C SER A 233 -15.56 20.80 43.99
#